data_0b07a178a1f576ee5208bf36a15678a2
#
_entry.id   0b07a178a1f576ee5208bf36a15678a2
#
_cell.length_a   1.000
_cell.length_b   1.000
_cell.length_c   1.000
_cell.angle_alpha   90.00
_cell.angle_beta   90.00
_cell.angle_gamma   90.00
#
_symmetry.space_group_name_H-M   'P 1'
#
loop_
_entity.id
_entity.type
_entity.pdbx_description
1 polymer ?
#
loop_
_entity_poly.entity_id
_entity_poly.type
_entity_poly.pdbx_seq_one_letter_code
_entity_poly.pdbx_strand_id
1 'polypeptide(L)'
;LFFCETSGSTGQVLTFNRNENWDSANRAAIMRGYSWYGVLPWQRNLYFWGYNFSAKRRLKTRLLDALQNRFRLFNYSPETISSLRKKLDSVVFIHGYSSMIYELAKILNASQEKPTFPKLKMVKGTSEKIFPHYQEQVTKAFGKPIISEYGAAEAGIIAFECPRGKMHLNLEGCIVESDDENDGEILVTNLHSYSFPVIRYRLGDYIRLAPEDVTCDCGMSHPILEEVTGRVGKNIIGKQQNFPSLTLYYI
;
A
#
# COMPACT_ATOMS: atom_id res chain seq x y z
N LEU A 1 -10.81 18.38 -11.43
CA LEU A 1 -11.15 17.76 -10.16
C LEU A 1 -11.34 16.24 -10.38
N PHE A 2 -10.82 15.41 -9.48
CA PHE A 2 -10.94 13.97 -9.49
C PHE A 2 -11.85 13.51 -8.35
N PHE A 3 -12.93 12.81 -8.69
CA PHE A 3 -13.81 12.22 -7.68
C PHE A 3 -13.07 11.16 -6.86
N CYS A 4 -13.26 11.20 -5.56
CA CYS A 4 -12.69 10.27 -4.60
C CYS A 4 -13.74 9.83 -3.58
N GLU A 5 -13.58 8.59 -3.13
CA GLU A 5 -14.48 7.94 -2.18
C GLU A 5 -13.66 7.10 -1.21
N THR A 6 -13.97 7.18 0.07
CA THR A 6 -13.32 6.33 1.08
C THR A 6 -13.98 4.97 1.15
N SER A 7 -13.29 3.97 1.68
CA SER A 7 -13.82 2.61 1.82
C SER A 7 -14.99 2.49 2.82
N GLY A 8 -15.24 3.53 3.62
CA GLY A 8 -16.34 3.54 4.59
C GLY A 8 -16.23 2.48 5.69
N SER A 9 -15.03 2.12 6.09
CA SER A 9 -14.77 1.08 7.12
C SER A 9 -15.46 1.33 8.47
N THR A 10 -15.85 2.56 8.74
CA THR A 10 -16.63 2.97 9.93
C THR A 10 -18.13 3.00 9.67
N GLY A 11 -18.60 2.56 8.50
CA GLY A 11 -20.00 2.59 8.07
C GLY A 11 -20.42 3.90 7.39
N GLN A 12 -19.54 4.89 7.31
CA GLN A 12 -19.78 6.15 6.60
C GLN A 12 -18.75 6.32 5.49
N VAL A 13 -19.23 6.43 4.26
CA VAL A 13 -18.42 6.70 3.08
C VAL A 13 -18.28 8.21 2.92
N LEU A 14 -17.08 8.73 2.95
CA LEU A 14 -16.78 10.11 2.61
C LEU A 14 -16.55 10.22 1.11
N THR A 15 -17.26 11.13 0.45
CA THR A 15 -17.07 11.46 -0.96
C THR A 15 -16.57 12.90 -1.11
N PHE A 16 -15.55 13.12 -1.93
CA PHE A 16 -14.99 14.44 -2.16
C PHE A 16 -14.27 14.52 -3.52
N ASN A 17 -13.88 15.72 -3.91
CA ASN A 17 -13.11 15.93 -5.13
C ASN A 17 -11.69 16.40 -4.81
N ARG A 18 -10.71 15.76 -5.43
CA ARG A 18 -9.30 16.16 -5.35
C ARG A 18 -8.94 17.08 -6.50
N ASN A 19 -8.15 18.10 -6.21
CA ASN A 19 -7.55 18.96 -7.22
C ASN A 19 -6.27 18.32 -7.82
N GLU A 20 -5.79 18.88 -8.93
CA GLU A 20 -4.60 18.35 -9.63
C GLU A 20 -3.33 18.45 -8.79
N ASN A 21 -3.16 19.51 -8.01
CA ASN A 21 -1.99 19.67 -7.13
C ASN A 21 -1.93 18.55 -6.11
N TRP A 22 -3.07 18.21 -5.50
CA TRP A 22 -3.15 17.08 -4.57
C TRP A 22 -2.77 15.76 -5.24
N ASP A 23 -3.34 15.45 -6.41
CA ASP A 23 -3.07 14.18 -7.12
C ASP A 23 -1.60 14.10 -7.56
N SER A 24 -1.04 15.23 -8.04
CA SER A 24 0.37 15.32 -8.46
C SER A 24 1.33 15.16 -7.29
N ALA A 25 1.09 15.83 -6.17
CA ALA A 25 1.90 15.72 -4.96
C ALA A 25 1.87 14.28 -4.39
N ASN A 26 0.69 13.66 -4.35
CA ASN A 26 0.54 12.28 -3.91
C ASN A 26 1.31 11.31 -4.82
N ARG A 27 1.24 11.49 -6.14
CA ARG A 27 2.04 10.69 -7.10
C ARG A 27 3.53 10.90 -6.92
N ALA A 28 3.97 12.13 -6.69
CA ALA A 28 5.38 12.44 -6.42
C ALA A 28 5.87 11.74 -5.15
N ALA A 29 5.08 11.72 -4.08
CA ALA A 29 5.40 11.00 -2.85
C ALA A 29 5.55 9.49 -3.09
N ILE A 30 4.64 8.88 -3.86
CA ILE A 30 4.75 7.45 -4.26
C ILE A 30 6.04 7.23 -5.05
N MET A 31 6.33 8.06 -6.05
CA MET A 31 7.52 7.93 -6.89
C MET A 31 8.82 8.10 -6.08
N ARG A 32 8.81 9.00 -5.09
CA ARG A 32 9.92 9.15 -4.16
C ARG A 32 10.16 7.86 -3.36
N GLY A 33 9.12 7.28 -2.77
CA GLY A 33 9.23 6.01 -2.06
C GLY A 33 9.77 4.88 -2.96
N TYR A 34 9.34 4.82 -4.21
CA TYR A 34 9.85 3.84 -5.19
C TYR A 34 11.32 4.08 -5.51
N SER A 35 11.75 5.35 -5.60
CA SER A 35 13.14 5.70 -5.89
C SER A 35 14.13 5.21 -4.83
N TRP A 36 13.70 5.07 -3.58
CA TRP A 36 14.53 4.52 -2.50
C TRP A 36 14.96 3.07 -2.75
N TYR A 37 14.18 2.35 -3.56
CA TYR A 37 14.47 0.98 -4.01
C TYR A 37 15.06 0.93 -5.42
N GLY A 38 15.39 2.09 -6.01
CA GLY A 38 15.87 2.18 -7.39
C GLY A 38 14.81 1.77 -8.41
N VAL A 39 13.53 1.96 -8.09
CA VAL A 39 12.38 1.66 -8.96
C VAL A 39 11.92 2.96 -9.63
N LEU A 40 11.69 2.87 -10.95
CA LEU A 40 11.11 3.95 -11.75
C LEU A 40 9.67 3.59 -12.12
N PRO A 41 8.72 4.54 -12.08
CA PRO A 41 7.28 4.27 -12.22
C PRO A 41 6.86 3.61 -13.54
N TRP A 42 7.64 3.79 -14.61
CA TRP A 42 7.38 3.21 -15.94
C TRP A 42 7.97 1.81 -16.14
N GLN A 43 8.70 1.28 -15.15
CA GLN A 43 9.27 -0.06 -15.22
C GLN A 43 8.18 -1.13 -15.14
N ARG A 44 8.51 -2.32 -15.61
CA ARG A 44 7.59 -3.45 -15.65
C ARG A 44 7.14 -3.84 -14.26
N ASN A 45 5.82 -3.87 -14.04
CA ASN A 45 5.29 -4.15 -12.72
C ASN A 45 4.15 -5.19 -12.74
N LEU A 46 4.02 -5.87 -11.61
CA LEU A 46 2.90 -6.74 -11.29
C LEU A 46 2.00 -6.04 -10.27
N TYR A 47 0.71 -5.94 -10.60
CA TYR A 47 -0.24 -5.13 -9.87
C TYR A 47 -1.42 -5.94 -9.36
N PHE A 48 -1.61 -5.91 -8.05
CA PHE A 48 -2.70 -6.57 -7.35
C PHE A 48 -3.72 -5.54 -6.88
N TRP A 49 -4.55 -5.11 -7.80
CA TRP A 49 -5.62 -4.18 -7.51
C TRP A 49 -6.72 -4.33 -8.54
N GLY A 50 -7.94 -4.43 -8.09
CA GLY A 50 -9.08 -4.42 -8.98
C GLY A 50 -10.06 -5.53 -8.70
N TYR A 51 -11.27 -5.24 -9.07
CA TYR A 51 -12.43 -6.08 -8.88
C TYR A 51 -12.83 -6.73 -10.21
N ASN A 52 -13.84 -7.59 -10.17
CA ASN A 52 -14.46 -8.17 -11.36
C ASN A 52 -15.02 -7.08 -12.24
N PHE A 53 -14.38 -6.82 -13.37
CA PHE A 53 -14.82 -5.85 -14.35
C PHE A 53 -15.73 -6.48 -15.41
N SER A 54 -16.71 -5.72 -15.92
CA SER A 54 -17.43 -6.07 -17.15
C SER A 54 -16.45 -6.23 -18.33
N ALA A 55 -16.83 -6.97 -19.37
CA ALA A 55 -15.95 -7.23 -20.52
C ALA A 55 -15.42 -5.95 -21.18
N LYS A 56 -16.27 -4.92 -21.35
CA LYS A 56 -15.85 -3.61 -21.89
C LYS A 56 -14.82 -2.92 -21.00
N ARG A 57 -15.01 -2.95 -19.69
CA ARG A 57 -14.09 -2.34 -18.73
C ARG A 57 -12.76 -3.10 -18.68
N ARG A 58 -12.76 -4.42 -18.84
CA ARG A 58 -11.53 -5.24 -18.94
C ARG A 58 -10.67 -4.85 -20.14
N LEU A 59 -11.26 -4.60 -21.31
CA LEU A 59 -10.51 -4.20 -22.50
C LEU A 59 -9.83 -2.83 -22.29
N LYS A 60 -10.58 -1.84 -21.77
CA LYS A 60 -10.02 -0.53 -21.42
C LYS A 60 -8.89 -0.65 -20.39
N THR A 61 -9.09 -1.45 -19.35
CA THR A 61 -8.09 -1.68 -18.31
C THR A 61 -6.82 -2.33 -18.89
N ARG A 62 -6.94 -3.33 -19.78
CA ARG A 62 -5.79 -3.96 -20.44
C ARG A 62 -4.98 -2.98 -21.28
N LEU A 63 -5.65 -2.07 -22.01
CA LEU A 63 -4.97 -1.04 -22.78
C LEU A 63 -4.21 -0.08 -21.87
N LEU A 64 -4.83 0.40 -20.79
CA LEU A 64 -4.19 1.27 -19.81
C LEU A 64 -3.05 0.57 -19.09
N ASP A 65 -3.22 -0.70 -18.72
CA ASP A 65 -2.16 -1.50 -18.09
C ASP A 65 -0.97 -1.71 -19.05
N ALA A 66 -1.22 -1.89 -20.35
CA ALA A 66 -0.16 -1.97 -21.35
C ALA A 66 0.63 -0.66 -21.48
N LEU A 67 -0.06 0.49 -21.50
CA LEU A 67 0.58 1.82 -21.50
C LEU A 67 1.40 2.10 -20.24
N GLN A 68 1.00 1.53 -19.10
CA GLN A 68 1.71 1.64 -17.83
C GLN A 68 2.74 0.53 -17.59
N ASN A 69 3.03 -0.28 -18.60
CA ASN A 69 3.94 -1.42 -18.52
C ASN A 69 3.61 -2.39 -17.36
N ARG A 70 2.32 -2.64 -17.16
CA ARG A 70 1.74 -3.33 -16.01
C ARG A 70 1.15 -4.67 -16.37
N PHE A 71 1.37 -5.66 -15.52
CA PHE A 71 0.60 -6.89 -15.50
C PHE A 71 -0.35 -6.87 -14.31
N ARG A 72 -1.63 -7.05 -14.59
CA ARG A 72 -2.64 -7.18 -13.53
C ARG A 72 -3.10 -8.62 -13.42
N LEU A 73 -3.09 -9.17 -12.21
CA LEU A 73 -3.76 -10.42 -11.93
C LEU A 73 -5.23 -10.17 -11.55
N PHE A 74 -6.11 -10.96 -12.16
CA PHE A 74 -7.55 -10.94 -11.86
C PHE A 74 -8.00 -12.22 -11.13
N ASN A 75 -7.24 -13.29 -11.20
CA ASN A 75 -7.47 -14.56 -10.52
C ASN A 75 -6.16 -15.33 -10.35
N TYR A 76 -6.22 -16.42 -9.60
CA TYR A 76 -5.08 -17.30 -9.31
C TYR A 76 -5.23 -18.68 -9.96
N SER A 77 -5.93 -18.79 -11.11
CA SER A 77 -6.07 -20.09 -11.79
C SER A 77 -4.70 -20.61 -12.25
N PRO A 78 -4.52 -21.94 -12.34
CA PRO A 78 -3.25 -22.53 -12.82
C PRO A 78 -2.79 -21.99 -14.16
N GLU A 79 -3.72 -21.74 -15.08
CA GLU A 79 -3.44 -21.18 -16.42
C GLU A 79 -2.93 -19.74 -16.32
N THR A 80 -3.55 -18.93 -15.44
CA THR A 80 -3.13 -17.54 -15.19
C THR A 80 -1.72 -17.53 -14.61
N ILE A 81 -1.44 -18.35 -13.61
CA ILE A 81 -0.12 -18.47 -12.99
C ILE A 81 0.92 -18.97 -13.99
N SER A 82 0.59 -19.99 -14.80
CA SER A 82 1.48 -20.50 -15.86
C SER A 82 1.81 -19.42 -16.89
N SER A 83 0.80 -18.66 -17.34
CA SER A 83 1.01 -17.55 -18.28
C SER A 83 1.85 -16.41 -17.68
N LEU A 84 1.70 -16.16 -16.36
CA LEU A 84 2.45 -15.18 -15.63
C LEU A 84 3.93 -15.55 -15.54
N ARG A 85 4.26 -16.80 -15.29
CA ARG A 85 5.66 -17.28 -15.15
C ARG A 85 6.57 -16.81 -16.27
N LYS A 86 6.10 -16.87 -17.52
CA LYS A 86 6.85 -16.41 -18.71
C LYS A 86 7.16 -14.90 -18.69
N LYS A 87 6.52 -14.15 -17.81
CA LYS A 87 6.63 -12.68 -17.72
C LYS A 87 7.39 -12.22 -16.47
N LEU A 88 7.54 -13.11 -15.48
CA LEU A 88 8.11 -12.75 -14.16
C LEU A 88 9.56 -12.30 -14.25
N ASP A 89 10.36 -12.86 -15.19
CA ASP A 89 11.76 -12.48 -15.38
C ASP A 89 11.93 -10.99 -15.74
N SER A 90 10.89 -10.35 -16.24
CA SER A 90 10.91 -8.93 -16.63
C SER A 90 10.35 -7.99 -15.58
N VAL A 91 9.75 -8.51 -14.50
CA VAL A 91 9.11 -7.71 -13.44
C VAL A 91 10.17 -7.05 -12.57
N VAL A 92 10.04 -5.73 -12.40
CA VAL A 92 10.97 -4.92 -11.59
C VAL A 92 10.37 -4.63 -10.21
N PHE A 93 9.07 -4.49 -10.11
CA PHE A 93 8.40 -4.33 -8.82
C PHE A 93 7.00 -4.94 -8.82
N ILE A 94 6.59 -5.33 -7.62
CA ILE A 94 5.26 -5.88 -7.32
C ILE A 94 4.59 -4.92 -6.35
N HIS A 95 3.31 -4.59 -6.58
CA HIS A 95 2.57 -3.75 -5.66
C HIS A 95 1.06 -4.04 -5.66
N GLY A 96 0.40 -3.75 -4.55
CA GLY A 96 -1.04 -3.93 -4.38
C GLY A 96 -1.45 -4.37 -2.98
N TYR A 97 -2.61 -4.97 -2.85
CA TYR A 97 -3.08 -5.48 -1.57
C TYR A 97 -2.13 -6.52 -0.99
N SER A 98 -1.79 -6.35 0.29
CA SER A 98 -0.82 -7.23 0.98
C SER A 98 -1.28 -8.69 1.00
N SER A 99 -2.57 -8.93 1.22
CA SER A 99 -3.16 -10.26 1.20
C SER A 99 -3.07 -10.93 -0.18
N MET A 100 -3.29 -10.18 -1.25
CA MET A 100 -3.21 -10.72 -2.61
C MET A 100 -1.78 -11.11 -3.00
N ILE A 101 -0.80 -10.33 -2.58
CA ILE A 101 0.63 -10.63 -2.76
C ILE A 101 0.99 -11.89 -1.97
N TYR A 102 0.51 -12.00 -0.75
CA TYR A 102 0.70 -13.17 0.11
C TYR A 102 0.10 -14.45 -0.50
N GLU A 103 -1.12 -14.41 -1.02
CA GLU A 103 -1.75 -15.56 -1.68
C GLU A 103 -0.95 -16.03 -2.91
N LEU A 104 -0.48 -15.10 -3.75
CA LEU A 104 0.42 -15.48 -4.84
C LEU A 104 1.72 -16.12 -4.31
N ALA A 105 2.31 -15.57 -3.26
CA ALA A 105 3.52 -16.10 -2.66
C ALA A 105 3.33 -17.56 -2.18
N LYS A 106 2.21 -17.87 -1.54
CA LYS A 106 1.85 -19.25 -1.15
C LYS A 106 1.79 -20.21 -2.33
N ILE A 107 1.10 -19.80 -3.41
CA ILE A 107 0.97 -20.61 -4.62
C ILE A 107 2.34 -20.88 -5.24
N LEU A 108 3.19 -19.84 -5.34
CA LEU A 108 4.53 -20.00 -5.89
C LEU A 108 5.43 -20.88 -5.01
N ASN A 109 5.32 -20.76 -3.68
CA ASN A 109 6.07 -21.58 -2.74
C ASN A 109 5.66 -23.06 -2.76
N ALA A 110 4.39 -23.34 -3.03
CA ALA A 110 3.85 -24.70 -3.17
C ALA A 110 4.17 -25.34 -4.52
N SER A 111 4.62 -24.55 -5.50
CA SER A 111 4.93 -25.06 -6.83
C SER A 111 6.27 -25.80 -6.86
N GLN A 112 6.34 -26.91 -7.64
CA GLN A 112 7.58 -27.65 -7.88
C GLN A 112 8.63 -26.81 -8.61
N GLU A 113 8.19 -26.02 -9.57
CA GLU A 113 9.06 -25.07 -10.28
C GLU A 113 8.96 -23.70 -9.64
N LYS A 114 10.04 -23.22 -9.06
CA LYS A 114 10.11 -21.87 -8.51
C LYS A 114 10.45 -20.87 -9.61
N PRO A 115 9.62 -19.86 -9.85
CA PRO A 115 9.97 -18.80 -10.78
C PRO A 115 11.15 -17.98 -10.22
N THR A 116 11.94 -17.44 -11.12
CA THR A 116 13.00 -16.49 -10.79
C THR A 116 12.51 -15.06 -11.01
N PHE A 117 13.07 -14.13 -10.25
CA PHE A 117 12.76 -12.71 -10.35
C PHE A 117 14.04 -11.88 -10.45
N PRO A 118 14.86 -12.07 -11.53
CA PRO A 118 16.21 -11.53 -11.59
C PRO A 118 16.24 -9.99 -11.59
N LYS A 119 15.16 -9.34 -11.99
CA LYS A 119 15.06 -7.88 -12.03
C LYS A 119 14.26 -7.26 -10.89
N LEU A 120 13.71 -8.08 -9.99
CA LEU A 120 12.85 -7.61 -8.92
C LEU A 120 13.62 -6.80 -7.88
N LYS A 121 13.20 -5.56 -7.69
CA LYS A 121 13.79 -4.64 -6.73
C LYS A 121 12.93 -4.43 -5.49
N MET A 122 11.60 -4.44 -5.64
CA MET A 122 10.66 -4.07 -4.59
C MET A 122 9.38 -4.92 -4.64
N VAL A 123 8.89 -5.34 -3.48
CA VAL A 123 7.55 -5.90 -3.28
C VAL A 123 6.84 -5.01 -2.25
N LYS A 124 5.80 -4.28 -2.67
CA LYS A 124 5.09 -3.31 -1.84
C LYS A 124 3.65 -3.72 -1.58
N GLY A 125 3.33 -3.91 -0.30
CA GLY A 125 1.96 -4.03 0.19
C GLY A 125 1.34 -2.66 0.48
N THR A 126 0.02 -2.56 0.40
CA THR A 126 -0.73 -1.36 0.76
C THR A 126 -2.13 -1.72 1.24
N SER A 127 -2.79 -0.78 1.90
CA SER A 127 -4.19 -0.83 2.38
C SER A 127 -4.50 -1.87 3.47
N GLU A 128 -3.58 -2.74 3.81
CA GLU A 128 -3.75 -3.82 4.78
C GLU A 128 -2.50 -3.98 5.63
N LYS A 129 -2.67 -4.43 6.86
CA LYS A 129 -1.53 -4.75 7.75
C LYS A 129 -0.72 -5.91 7.16
N ILE A 130 0.60 -5.76 7.17
CA ILE A 130 1.53 -6.83 6.82
C ILE A 130 1.83 -7.63 8.09
N PHE A 131 1.41 -8.90 8.10
CA PHE A 131 1.65 -9.79 9.23
C PHE A 131 3.01 -10.51 9.11
N PRO A 132 3.62 -10.97 10.22
CA PRO A 132 4.90 -11.69 10.16
C PRO A 132 4.90 -12.88 9.19
N HIS A 133 3.81 -13.65 9.15
CA HIS A 133 3.69 -14.79 8.23
C HIS A 133 3.57 -14.35 6.73
N TYR A 134 3.11 -13.12 6.45
CA TYR A 134 3.18 -12.56 5.09
C TYR A 134 4.62 -12.31 4.69
N GLN A 135 5.39 -11.71 5.60
CA GLN A 135 6.80 -11.40 5.39
C GLN A 135 7.61 -12.65 5.05
N GLU A 136 7.40 -13.73 5.82
CA GLU A 136 8.06 -15.01 5.59
C GLU A 136 7.74 -15.60 4.20
N GLN A 137 6.45 -15.73 3.88
CA GLN A 137 6.01 -16.33 2.62
C GLN A 137 6.43 -15.50 1.41
N VAL A 138 6.32 -14.18 1.49
CA VAL A 138 6.71 -13.26 0.41
C VAL A 138 8.21 -13.28 0.19
N THR A 139 8.99 -13.23 1.26
CA THR A 139 10.46 -13.30 1.15
C THR A 139 10.92 -14.62 0.53
N LYS A 140 10.29 -15.75 0.93
CA LYS A 140 10.59 -17.07 0.37
C LYS A 140 10.25 -17.18 -1.12
N ALA A 141 9.12 -16.57 -1.55
CA ALA A 141 8.67 -16.65 -2.95
C ALA A 141 9.44 -15.72 -3.87
N PHE A 142 9.73 -14.51 -3.43
CA PHE A 142 10.24 -13.42 -4.28
C PHE A 142 11.69 -13.04 -4.01
N GLY A 143 12.31 -13.54 -2.94
CA GLY A 143 13.66 -13.17 -2.53
C GLY A 143 13.78 -11.72 -2.04
N LYS A 144 12.65 -11.07 -1.75
CA LYS A 144 12.55 -9.70 -1.26
C LYS A 144 11.49 -9.62 -0.16
N PRO A 145 11.72 -8.80 0.90
CA PRO A 145 10.68 -8.53 1.89
C PRO A 145 9.52 -7.77 1.25
N ILE A 146 8.32 -7.94 1.82
CA ILE A 146 7.21 -7.06 1.50
C ILE A 146 7.31 -5.81 2.36
N ILE A 147 7.37 -4.64 1.71
CA ILE A 147 7.44 -3.33 2.37
C ILE A 147 6.07 -2.68 2.47
N SER A 148 5.92 -1.77 3.41
CA SER A 148 4.67 -1.09 3.71
C SER A 148 4.62 0.33 3.14
N GLU A 149 3.41 0.74 2.77
CA GLU A 149 3.01 2.11 2.47
C GLU A 149 1.77 2.42 3.30
N TYR A 150 1.81 3.49 4.06
CA TYR A 150 0.68 3.95 4.84
C TYR A 150 0.11 5.23 4.26
N GLY A 151 -1.21 5.25 4.11
CA GLY A 151 -1.93 6.39 3.58
C GLY A 151 -3.43 6.19 3.60
N ALA A 152 -4.15 7.26 3.32
CA ALA A 152 -5.60 7.28 3.26
C ALA A 152 -6.09 8.03 2.02
N ALA A 153 -7.33 7.76 1.61
CA ALA A 153 -7.92 8.45 0.47
C ALA A 153 -7.96 9.98 0.68
N GLU A 154 -8.18 10.41 1.91
CA GLU A 154 -8.28 11.81 2.33
C GLU A 154 -6.91 12.50 2.44
N ALA A 155 -5.92 11.76 2.91
CA ALA A 155 -4.59 12.31 3.24
C ALA A 155 -3.55 12.10 2.14
N GLY A 156 -3.75 11.11 1.27
CA GLY A 156 -2.70 10.63 0.37
C GLY A 156 -1.70 9.74 1.11
N ILE A 157 -0.46 9.71 0.62
CA ILE A 157 0.63 8.97 1.26
C ILE A 157 1.08 9.72 2.50
N ILE A 158 0.99 9.05 3.64
CA ILE A 158 1.40 9.57 4.97
C ILE A 158 2.82 9.12 5.29
N ALA A 159 3.13 7.83 5.07
CA ALA A 159 4.46 7.29 5.32
C ALA A 159 4.81 6.17 4.33
N PHE A 160 6.12 5.98 4.13
CA PHE A 160 6.64 4.94 3.24
C PHE A 160 7.85 4.26 3.90
N GLU A 161 7.88 2.93 3.84
CA GLU A 161 8.96 2.14 4.43
C GLU A 161 10.25 2.24 3.59
N CYS A 162 11.35 2.52 4.26
CA CYS A 162 12.67 2.60 3.64
C CYS A 162 13.37 1.23 3.58
N PRO A 163 14.49 1.08 2.82
CA PRO A 163 15.23 -0.18 2.75
C PRO A 163 15.81 -0.68 4.10
N ARG A 164 15.75 0.13 5.16
CA ARG A 164 16.14 -0.24 6.53
C ARG A 164 14.93 -0.65 7.39
N GLY A 165 13.73 -0.77 6.80
CA GLY A 165 12.52 -1.22 7.50
C GLY A 165 11.89 -0.16 8.41
N LYS A 166 12.21 1.14 8.23
CA LYS A 166 11.59 2.23 8.98
C LYS A 166 10.61 3.00 8.10
N MET A 167 9.44 3.32 8.67
CA MET A 167 8.41 4.11 7.98
C MET A 167 8.72 5.60 8.16
N HIS A 168 9.09 6.29 7.09
CA HIS A 168 9.33 7.74 7.09
C HIS A 168 8.10 8.52 6.68
N LEU A 169 7.76 9.58 7.46
CA LEU A 169 6.63 10.46 7.17
C LEU A 169 6.87 11.27 5.89
N ASN A 170 5.79 11.54 5.17
CA ASN A 170 5.78 12.36 3.96
C ASN A 170 5.53 13.83 4.31
N LEU A 171 6.53 14.52 4.87
CA LEU A 171 6.41 15.90 5.34
C LEU A 171 6.05 16.91 4.25
N GLU A 172 6.40 16.65 3.01
CA GLU A 172 6.07 17.53 1.87
C GLU A 172 4.58 17.40 1.47
N GLY A 173 3.93 16.30 1.85
CA GLY A 173 2.52 16.05 1.52
C GLY A 173 1.55 16.31 2.65
N CYS A 174 1.98 16.08 3.89
CA CYS A 174 1.10 16.20 5.05
C CYS A 174 1.85 16.52 6.34
N ILE A 175 1.13 17.16 7.26
CA ILE A 175 1.51 17.26 8.66
C ILE A 175 0.79 16.12 9.41
N VAL A 176 1.53 15.41 10.23
CA VAL A 176 1.03 14.29 11.05
C VAL A 176 1.24 14.63 12.51
N GLU A 177 0.18 14.55 13.28
CA GLU A 177 0.18 14.75 14.73
C GLU A 177 -0.38 13.49 15.40
N SER A 178 0.09 13.17 16.58
CA SER A 178 -0.49 12.18 17.49
C SER A 178 -1.33 12.90 18.54
N ASP A 179 -2.58 12.53 18.69
CA ASP A 179 -3.46 13.07 19.73
C ASP A 179 -3.29 12.22 21.01
N ASP A 180 -2.34 12.58 21.85
CA ASP A 180 -2.00 11.82 23.05
C ASP A 180 -3.13 11.81 24.10
N GLU A 181 -4.06 12.77 24.05
CA GLU A 181 -5.26 12.78 24.91
C GLU A 181 -6.28 11.70 24.48
N ASN A 182 -6.15 11.20 23.23
CA ASN A 182 -7.01 10.19 22.65
C ASN A 182 -6.20 8.96 22.17
N ASP A 183 -5.38 8.39 23.07
CA ASP A 183 -4.63 7.14 22.87
C ASP A 183 -3.70 7.14 21.64
N GLY A 184 -3.29 8.32 21.15
CA GLY A 184 -2.44 8.44 19.97
C GLY A 184 -3.21 8.36 18.66
N GLU A 185 -4.48 8.79 18.62
CA GLU A 185 -5.21 8.90 17.35
C GLU A 185 -4.51 9.88 16.41
N ILE A 186 -4.35 9.48 15.14
CA ILE A 186 -3.70 10.30 14.14
C ILE A 186 -4.57 11.48 13.70
N LEU A 187 -3.98 12.67 13.71
CA LEU A 187 -4.51 13.86 13.06
C LEU A 187 -3.66 14.17 11.84
N VAL A 188 -4.30 14.35 10.70
CA VAL A 188 -3.60 14.64 9.44
C VAL A 188 -4.07 15.93 8.82
N THR A 189 -3.12 16.79 8.43
CA THR A 189 -3.36 17.95 7.58
C THR A 189 -2.71 17.72 6.23
N ASN A 190 -3.51 17.68 5.16
CA ASN A 190 -3.00 17.54 3.80
C ASN A 190 -2.62 18.93 3.25
N LEU A 191 -1.37 19.11 2.85
CA LEU A 191 -0.81 20.40 2.41
C LEU A 191 -1.22 20.80 0.99
N HIS A 192 -1.84 19.92 0.21
CA HIS A 192 -2.19 20.11 -1.19
C HIS A 192 -3.70 20.01 -1.48
N SER A 193 -4.53 19.77 -0.45
CA SER A 193 -5.97 19.54 -0.60
C SER A 193 -6.76 20.83 -0.53
N TYR A 194 -6.66 21.67 -1.58
CA TYR A 194 -7.32 22.97 -1.63
C TYR A 194 -8.81 22.88 -2.03
N SER A 195 -9.20 21.90 -2.82
CA SER A 195 -10.60 21.72 -3.24
C SER A 195 -11.49 21.09 -2.16
N PHE A 196 -10.87 20.40 -1.19
CA PHE A 196 -11.49 19.82 -0.03
C PHE A 196 -10.47 19.86 1.12
N PRO A 197 -10.37 20.98 1.84
CA PRO A 197 -9.36 21.15 2.88
C PRO A 197 -9.44 20.06 3.96
N VAL A 198 -8.38 19.27 4.09
CA VAL A 198 -8.20 18.27 5.12
C VAL A 198 -7.23 18.84 6.15
N ILE A 199 -7.77 19.37 7.26
CA ILE A 199 -7.00 20.06 8.30
C ILE A 199 -7.27 19.37 9.63
N ARG A 200 -6.22 18.84 10.28
CA ARG A 200 -6.28 18.07 11.54
C ARG A 200 -7.41 17.04 11.55
N TYR A 201 -7.53 16.34 10.42
CA TYR A 201 -8.59 15.36 10.20
C TYR A 201 -8.27 14.07 10.94
N ARG A 202 -9.22 13.57 11.72
CA ARG A 202 -9.14 12.29 12.43
C ARG A 202 -9.37 11.16 11.44
N LEU A 203 -8.31 10.40 11.13
CA LEU A 203 -8.42 9.26 10.21
C LEU A 203 -9.06 8.03 10.86
N GLY A 204 -9.13 8.02 12.20
CA GLY A 204 -9.58 6.88 12.96
C GLY A 204 -8.56 5.74 13.03
N ASP A 205 -7.30 6.04 12.82
CA ASP A 205 -6.20 5.12 13.09
C ASP A 205 -5.42 5.61 14.34
N TYR A 206 -4.83 4.69 15.08
CA TYR A 206 -3.93 4.99 16.20
C TYR A 206 -2.49 4.76 15.77
N ILE A 207 -1.61 5.69 16.12
CA ILE A 207 -0.21 5.66 15.73
C ILE A 207 0.72 5.85 16.91
N ARG A 208 1.99 5.45 16.71
CA ARG A 208 3.10 5.84 17.57
C ARG A 208 4.21 6.43 16.69
N LEU A 209 4.57 7.67 16.99
CA LEU A 209 5.71 8.34 16.38
C LEU A 209 6.98 8.03 17.18
N ALA A 210 8.11 7.91 16.50
CA ALA A 210 9.40 7.85 17.18
C ALA A 210 9.73 9.20 17.83
N PRO A 211 10.49 9.21 18.95
CA PRO A 211 11.09 10.43 19.47
C PRO A 211 11.89 11.19 18.40
N GLU A 212 11.94 12.53 18.50
CA GLU A 212 12.57 13.40 17.49
C GLU A 212 14.07 13.14 17.30
N ASP A 213 14.75 12.62 18.31
CA ASP A 213 16.17 12.29 18.30
C ASP A 213 16.48 10.94 17.64
N VAL A 214 15.46 10.14 17.34
CA VAL A 214 15.63 8.85 16.67
C VAL A 214 15.93 9.04 15.20
N THR A 215 17.07 8.52 14.77
CA THR A 215 17.51 8.56 13.37
C THR A 215 17.44 7.17 12.72
N CYS A 216 17.51 7.14 11.39
CA CYS A 216 17.53 5.90 10.60
C CYS A 216 18.84 5.79 9.81
N ASP A 217 19.44 4.61 9.79
CA ASP A 217 20.64 4.29 9.00
C ASP A 217 20.46 4.41 7.48
N CYS A 218 19.25 4.71 7.02
CA CYS A 218 19.01 5.00 5.61
C CYS A 218 19.49 6.40 5.18
N GLY A 219 19.84 7.26 6.13
CA GLY A 219 20.31 8.63 5.90
C GLY A 219 19.21 9.67 5.66
N MET A 220 17.93 9.28 5.74
CA MET A 220 16.81 10.23 5.66
C MET A 220 16.53 10.87 7.01
N SER A 221 16.30 12.19 7.00
CA SER A 221 15.99 13.00 8.19
C SER A 221 14.51 13.15 8.49
N HIS A 222 13.62 12.50 7.69
CA HIS A 222 12.19 12.54 7.95
C HIS A 222 11.84 11.79 9.24
N PRO A 223 10.89 12.29 10.05
CA PRO A 223 10.40 11.61 11.22
C PRO A 223 9.93 10.20 10.92
N ILE A 224 10.01 9.36 11.94
CA ILE A 224 9.69 7.94 11.83
C ILE A 224 8.32 7.67 12.46
N LEU A 225 7.44 7.07 11.70
CA LEU A 225 6.24 6.40 12.19
C LEU A 225 6.64 5.00 12.65
N GLU A 226 6.68 4.76 13.96
CA GLU A 226 7.08 3.46 14.49
C GLU A 226 6.05 2.38 14.22
N GLU A 227 4.78 2.71 14.44
CA GLU A 227 3.70 1.72 14.30
C GLU A 227 2.36 2.40 14.03
N VAL A 228 1.51 1.72 13.24
CA VAL A 228 0.07 1.91 13.23
C VAL A 228 -0.50 0.83 14.14
N THR A 229 -0.87 1.22 15.37
CA THR A 229 -1.22 0.29 16.45
C THR A 229 -2.63 -0.29 16.30
N GLY A 230 -3.54 0.44 15.65
CA GLY A 230 -4.92 0.00 15.47
C GLY A 230 -5.77 0.98 14.67
N ARG A 231 -7.05 0.68 14.62
CA ARG A 231 -8.05 1.54 14.01
C ARG A 231 -9.25 1.70 14.92
N VAL A 232 -9.84 2.89 14.95
CA VAL A 232 -11.12 3.15 15.61
C VAL A 232 -12.19 2.28 14.94
N GLY A 233 -12.81 1.38 15.69
CA GLY A 233 -13.87 0.51 15.19
C GLY A 233 -13.98 -0.78 16.01
N LYS A 234 -15.11 -1.48 15.84
CA LYS A 234 -15.33 -2.74 16.54
C LYS A 234 -14.41 -3.81 15.97
N ASN A 235 -13.53 -4.35 16.79
CA ASN A 235 -12.83 -5.58 16.46
C ASN A 235 -13.82 -6.73 16.33
N ILE A 236 -13.66 -7.55 15.30
CA ILE A 236 -14.41 -8.79 15.17
C ILE A 236 -13.77 -9.79 16.12
N ILE A 237 -14.52 -10.19 17.13
CA ILE A 237 -14.04 -11.15 18.14
C ILE A 237 -14.13 -12.55 17.54
N GLY A 238 -13.00 -13.11 17.18
CA GLY A 238 -12.89 -14.52 16.79
C GLY A 238 -12.60 -15.41 17.99
N LYS A 239 -12.80 -16.73 17.85
CA LYS A 239 -12.54 -17.72 18.92
C LYS A 239 -11.07 -17.80 19.33
N GLN A 240 -10.14 -17.49 18.44
CA GLN A 240 -8.69 -17.63 18.68
C GLN A 240 -7.94 -16.29 18.65
N GLN A 241 -8.48 -15.30 17.94
CA GLN A 241 -7.89 -13.97 17.84
C GLN A 241 -8.94 -12.93 17.44
N ASN A 242 -8.64 -11.66 17.71
CA ASN A 242 -9.46 -10.54 17.27
C ASN A 242 -9.00 -10.10 15.88
N PHE A 243 -9.96 -9.75 15.03
CA PHE A 243 -9.70 -9.27 13.68
C PHE A 243 -10.13 -7.80 13.59
N PRO A 244 -9.32 -6.93 12.97
CA PRO A 244 -9.78 -5.59 12.60
C PRO A 244 -11.03 -5.66 11.72
N SER A 245 -11.95 -4.71 11.86
CA SER A 245 -13.21 -4.68 11.10
C SER A 245 -13.03 -4.77 9.57
N LEU A 246 -11.90 -4.27 9.05
CA LEU A 246 -11.55 -4.36 7.63
C LEU A 246 -11.23 -5.77 7.14
N THR A 247 -10.92 -6.71 8.01
CA THR A 247 -10.55 -8.08 7.59
C THR A 247 -11.67 -8.75 6.79
N LEU A 248 -12.95 -8.48 7.11
CA LEU A 248 -14.09 -9.04 6.37
C LEU A 248 -14.46 -8.28 5.09
N TYR A 249 -13.92 -7.08 4.89
CA TYR A 249 -14.22 -6.31 3.67
C TYR A 249 -13.50 -6.86 2.43
N TYR A 250 -12.44 -7.65 2.65
CA TYR A 250 -11.56 -8.18 1.60
C TYR A 250 -11.66 -9.71 1.44
N ILE A 251 -12.57 -10.37 2.17
CA ILE A 251 -12.93 -11.77 2.02
C ILE A 251 -14.16 -11.89 1.12
#